data_6de818ae76311d46adbb913e854f12b4
#
_entry.id   6de818ae76311d46adbb913e854f12b4
#
_cell.length_a   1.000
_cell.length_b   1.000
_cell.length_c   1.000
_cell.angle_alpha   90.00
_cell.angle_beta   90.00
_cell.angle_gamma   90.00
#
_symmetry.space_group_name_H-M   'P 1'
#
loop_
_entity.id
_entity.type
_entity.pdbx_description
1 polymer ?
#
loop_
_entity_poly.entity_id
_entity_poly.type
_entity_poly.pdbx_seq_one_letter_code
_entity_poly.pdbx_strand_id
1 'polypeptide(L)'
;MRPGKSTPSVQTQISAACKAIPIDLYKEIEDTSGHSVGLHITGGFYAASTKEWYDYLKRERSKARYMGLHQEFISPKELGDRHPLIDPKHYYAALWDDQDGDLDPSGATYAFAKSARVHGAQYFT
;
A
#
# COMPACT_ATOMS: atom_id res chain seq x y z
N MET A 1 -9.28 -6.72 -34.75
CA MET A 1 -8.00 -6.81 -34.02
C MET A 1 -8.26 -6.58 -32.52
N ARG A 2 -8.15 -7.57 -31.68
CA ARG A 2 -8.26 -7.37 -30.22
C ARG A 2 -6.95 -6.77 -29.73
N PRO A 3 -6.95 -5.65 -28.95
CA PRO A 3 -5.72 -5.15 -28.38
C PRO A 3 -5.14 -6.21 -27.45
N GLY A 4 -3.90 -6.61 -27.69
CA GLY A 4 -3.20 -7.57 -26.88
C GLY A 4 -3.12 -7.09 -25.44
N LYS A 5 -3.53 -7.92 -24.49
CA LYS A 5 -3.30 -7.69 -23.06
C LYS A 5 -1.79 -7.67 -22.86
N SER A 6 -1.22 -6.50 -22.68
CA SER A 6 0.17 -6.38 -22.26
C SER A 6 0.27 -6.97 -20.85
N THR A 7 0.92 -8.11 -20.73
CA THR A 7 1.31 -8.66 -19.42
C THR A 7 2.26 -7.68 -18.75
N PRO A 8 2.08 -7.38 -17.46
CA PRO A 8 3.02 -6.53 -16.72
C PRO A 8 4.44 -7.10 -16.81
N SER A 9 5.44 -6.22 -16.85
CA SER A 9 6.83 -6.66 -16.82
C SER A 9 7.12 -7.43 -15.52
N VAL A 10 8.08 -8.34 -15.54
CA VAL A 10 8.53 -9.09 -14.36
C VAL A 10 8.89 -8.14 -13.20
N GLN A 11 9.51 -7.00 -13.51
CA GLN A 11 9.83 -5.96 -12.53
C GLN A 11 8.57 -5.38 -11.85
N THR A 12 7.51 -5.15 -12.63
CA THR A 12 6.22 -4.66 -12.10
C THR A 12 5.56 -5.70 -11.21
N GLN A 13 5.65 -6.98 -11.57
CA GLN A 13 5.13 -8.09 -10.77
C GLN A 13 5.87 -8.25 -9.45
N ILE A 14 7.22 -8.18 -9.47
CA ILE A 14 8.05 -8.25 -8.27
C ILE A 14 7.77 -7.07 -7.34
N SER A 15 7.73 -5.83 -7.88
CA SER A 15 7.46 -4.63 -7.06
C SER A 15 6.11 -4.68 -6.35
N ALA A 16 5.11 -5.31 -6.97
CA ALA A 16 3.80 -5.41 -6.38
C ALA A 16 3.65 -6.60 -5.43
N ALA A 17 4.31 -7.73 -5.73
CA ALA A 17 4.44 -8.81 -4.76
C ALA A 17 5.12 -8.31 -3.47
N CYS A 18 6.14 -7.46 -3.60
CA CYS A 18 6.77 -6.78 -2.45
C CYS A 18 5.85 -5.82 -1.69
N LYS A 19 4.77 -5.33 -2.30
CA LYS A 19 3.76 -4.49 -1.61
C LYS A 19 2.67 -5.32 -0.94
N ALA A 20 2.35 -6.49 -1.47
CA ALA A 20 1.31 -7.37 -0.92
C ALA A 20 1.77 -8.19 0.30
N ILE A 21 3.07 -8.53 0.34
CA ILE A 21 3.67 -9.31 1.46
C ILE A 21 3.81 -8.51 2.77
N PRO A 22 4.03 -7.17 2.79
CA PRO A 22 4.50 -6.47 3.99
C PRO A 22 3.59 -6.56 5.21
N ILE A 23 2.28 -6.51 5.06
CA ILE A 23 1.37 -6.42 6.22
C ILE A 23 1.44 -7.68 7.07
N ASP A 24 1.33 -8.84 6.45
CA ASP A 24 1.40 -10.11 7.18
C ASP A 24 2.82 -10.36 7.70
N LEU A 25 3.84 -9.97 6.94
CA LEU A 25 5.24 -10.05 7.37
C LEU A 25 5.52 -9.15 8.59
N TYR A 26 4.96 -7.94 8.64
CA TYR A 26 5.12 -7.06 9.81
C TYR A 26 4.49 -7.67 11.07
N LYS A 27 3.31 -8.30 10.95
CA LYS A 27 2.68 -9.02 12.06
C LYS A 27 3.52 -10.20 12.52
N GLU A 28 4.04 -11.00 11.59
CA GLU A 28 4.93 -12.13 11.89
C GLU A 28 6.21 -11.66 12.60
N ILE A 29 6.77 -10.52 12.19
CA ILE A 29 7.95 -9.92 12.80
C ILE A 29 7.63 -9.40 14.20
N GLU A 30 6.48 -8.78 14.44
CA GLU A 30 6.04 -8.41 15.79
C GLU A 30 5.94 -9.63 16.70
N ASP A 31 5.30 -10.70 16.23
CA ASP A 31 5.15 -11.95 16.99
C ASP A 31 6.51 -12.59 17.31
N THR A 32 7.41 -12.67 16.32
CA THR A 32 8.72 -13.30 16.47
C THR A 32 9.67 -12.48 17.33
N SER A 33 9.68 -11.17 17.14
CA SER A 33 10.58 -10.26 17.85
C SER A 33 10.07 -9.85 19.23
N GLY A 34 8.75 -9.88 19.44
CA GLY A 34 8.10 -9.28 20.60
C GLY A 34 8.29 -7.76 20.66
N HIS A 35 8.50 -7.10 19.50
CA HIS A 35 8.69 -5.67 19.39
C HIS A 35 7.71 -5.09 18.36
N SER A 36 6.94 -4.07 18.74
CA SER A 36 5.95 -3.48 17.85
C SER A 36 6.62 -2.71 16.71
N VAL A 37 6.12 -2.90 15.51
CA VAL A 37 6.44 -2.08 14.33
C VAL A 37 5.56 -0.83 14.25
N GLY A 38 4.61 -0.67 15.17
CA GLY A 38 3.67 0.45 15.16
C GLY A 38 2.81 0.49 13.90
N LEU A 39 2.36 -0.68 13.43
CA LEU A 39 1.53 -0.78 12.22
C LEU A 39 0.08 -0.39 12.51
N HIS A 40 -0.40 0.63 11.81
CA HIS A 40 -1.79 1.10 11.86
C HIS A 40 -2.42 0.99 10.47
N ILE A 41 -3.36 0.07 10.30
CA ILE A 41 -4.13 -0.08 9.05
C ILE A 41 -5.32 0.86 9.11
N THR A 42 -5.14 2.05 8.60
CA THR A 42 -6.17 3.12 8.60
C THR A 42 -6.87 3.26 7.25
N GLY A 43 -6.38 2.55 6.24
CA GLY A 43 -6.70 2.80 4.85
C GLY A 43 -5.98 4.03 4.30
N GLY A 44 -5.88 4.09 2.98
CA GLY A 44 -5.27 5.21 2.28
C GLY A 44 -6.03 5.56 1.01
N PHE A 45 -5.80 6.74 0.48
CA PHE A 45 -6.37 7.11 -0.80
C PHE A 45 -5.41 7.94 -1.65
N TYR A 46 -5.53 7.76 -2.95
CA TYR A 46 -4.83 8.54 -3.96
C TYR A 46 -5.86 9.43 -4.67
N ALA A 47 -5.87 10.73 -4.34
CA ALA A 47 -6.85 11.67 -4.88
C ALA A 47 -6.38 12.24 -6.23
N ALA A 48 -7.25 12.23 -7.24
CA ALA A 48 -6.98 12.74 -8.57
C ALA A 48 -7.56 14.15 -8.72
N SER A 49 -6.70 15.16 -8.81
CA SER A 49 -7.09 16.55 -9.08
C SER A 49 -7.15 16.90 -10.56
N THR A 50 -6.55 16.09 -11.44
CA THR A 50 -6.59 16.25 -12.89
C THR A 50 -7.10 15.00 -13.59
N LYS A 51 -7.58 15.18 -14.84
CA LYS A 51 -8.05 14.06 -15.65
C LYS A 51 -6.92 13.08 -15.97
N GLU A 52 -5.73 13.59 -16.26
CA GLU A 52 -4.54 12.79 -16.56
C GLU A 52 -4.16 11.92 -15.36
N TRP A 53 -4.21 12.47 -14.16
CA TRP A 53 -3.96 11.74 -12.93
C TRP A 53 -5.05 10.69 -12.67
N TYR A 54 -6.30 11.01 -12.93
CA TYR A 54 -7.39 10.04 -12.86
C TYR A 54 -7.19 8.87 -13.82
N ASP A 55 -6.78 9.14 -15.08
CA ASP A 55 -6.48 8.09 -16.06
C ASP A 55 -5.25 7.25 -15.66
N TYR A 56 -4.27 7.86 -15.00
CA TYR A 56 -3.16 7.13 -14.38
C TYR A 56 -3.66 6.19 -13.28
N LEU A 57 -4.48 6.65 -12.35
CA LEU A 57 -5.03 5.83 -11.26
C LEU A 57 -5.88 4.66 -11.76
N LYS A 58 -6.59 4.81 -12.89
CA LYS A 58 -7.29 3.69 -13.53
C LYS A 58 -6.33 2.57 -13.96
N ARG A 59 -5.18 2.93 -14.49
CA ARG A 59 -4.15 1.96 -14.87
C ARG A 59 -3.54 1.28 -13.65
N GLU A 60 -3.27 2.04 -12.60
CA GLU A 60 -2.74 1.51 -11.33
C GLU A 60 -3.74 0.54 -10.67
N ARG A 61 -5.02 0.91 -10.61
CA ARG A 61 -6.07 -0.01 -10.13
C ARG A 61 -6.14 -1.31 -10.93
N SER A 62 -5.98 -1.22 -12.25
CA SER A 62 -6.01 -2.42 -13.11
C SER A 62 -4.83 -3.35 -12.82
N LYS A 63 -3.65 -2.80 -12.53
CA LYS A 63 -2.48 -3.55 -12.10
C LYS A 63 -2.70 -4.16 -10.72
N ALA A 64 -3.17 -3.37 -9.74
CA ALA A 64 -3.46 -3.82 -8.39
C ALA A 64 -4.44 -5.01 -8.41
N ARG A 65 -5.52 -4.90 -9.17
CA ARG A 65 -6.51 -5.97 -9.34
C ARG A 65 -5.93 -7.25 -9.96
N TYR A 66 -5.01 -7.12 -10.93
CA TYR A 66 -4.31 -8.27 -11.49
C TYR A 66 -3.46 -9.00 -10.46
N MET A 67 -2.97 -8.28 -9.45
CA MET A 67 -2.13 -8.80 -8.37
C MET A 67 -2.92 -9.21 -7.12
N GLY A 68 -4.25 -9.20 -7.19
CA GLY A 68 -5.12 -9.59 -6.09
C GLY A 68 -5.29 -8.52 -5.02
N LEU A 69 -4.79 -7.30 -5.24
CA LEU A 69 -5.00 -6.18 -4.33
C LEU A 69 -6.38 -5.55 -4.55
N HIS A 70 -7.05 -5.24 -3.45
CA HIS A 70 -8.39 -4.68 -3.47
C HIS A 70 -8.32 -3.16 -3.36
N GLN A 71 -8.61 -2.49 -4.47
CA GLN A 71 -8.69 -1.03 -4.51
C GLN A 71 -9.96 -0.61 -5.23
N GLU A 72 -10.64 0.40 -4.72
CA GLU A 72 -11.89 0.91 -5.31
C GLU A 72 -11.83 2.42 -5.56
N PHE A 73 -12.54 2.87 -6.61
CA PHE A 73 -12.75 4.30 -6.81
C PHE A 73 -13.88 4.76 -5.92
N ILE A 74 -13.63 5.86 -5.20
CA ILE A 74 -14.63 6.59 -4.43
C ILE A 74 -14.90 7.94 -5.08
N SER A 75 -16.12 8.43 -4.90
CA SER A 75 -16.53 9.76 -5.37
C SER A 75 -15.86 10.88 -4.57
N PRO A 76 -15.76 12.10 -5.13
CA PRO A 76 -15.26 13.25 -4.37
C PRO A 76 -16.05 13.51 -3.08
N LYS A 77 -17.36 13.25 -3.09
CA LYS A 77 -18.19 13.38 -1.90
C LYS A 77 -17.75 12.40 -0.81
N GLU A 78 -17.62 11.12 -1.14
CA GLU A 78 -17.13 10.10 -0.20
C GLU A 78 -15.72 10.40 0.31
N LEU A 79 -14.85 10.97 -0.56
CA LEU A 79 -13.54 11.41 -0.16
C LEU A 79 -13.62 12.50 0.93
N GLY A 80 -14.48 13.49 0.75
CA GLY A 80 -14.71 14.54 1.74
C GLY A 80 -15.34 14.02 3.03
N ASP A 81 -16.27 13.06 2.93
CA ASP A 81 -16.90 12.43 4.09
C ASP A 81 -15.89 11.61 4.92
N ARG A 82 -14.96 10.91 4.27
CA ARG A 82 -13.90 10.13 4.93
C ARG A 82 -12.74 10.99 5.45
N HIS A 83 -12.48 12.13 4.79
CA HIS A 83 -11.39 13.03 5.18
C HIS A 83 -11.85 14.50 5.18
N PRO A 84 -12.36 15.01 6.30
CA PRO A 84 -12.99 16.35 6.40
C PRO A 84 -12.08 17.54 6.07
N LEU A 85 -10.76 17.34 6.02
CA LEU A 85 -9.80 18.41 5.68
C LEU A 85 -9.63 18.60 4.16
N ILE A 86 -10.22 17.73 3.35
CA ILE A 86 -10.15 17.80 1.88
C ILE A 86 -11.39 18.50 1.35
N ASP A 87 -11.20 19.51 0.48
CA ASP A 87 -12.30 20.08 -0.30
C ASP A 87 -12.57 19.21 -1.54
N PRO A 88 -13.70 18.49 -1.58
CA PRO A 88 -14.00 17.54 -2.66
C PRO A 88 -14.14 18.20 -4.02
N LYS A 89 -14.37 19.52 -4.09
CA LYS A 89 -14.54 20.27 -5.35
C LYS A 89 -13.29 20.27 -6.25
N HIS A 90 -12.12 20.03 -5.65
CA HIS A 90 -10.84 20.04 -6.37
C HIS A 90 -10.43 18.68 -6.94
N TYR A 91 -11.27 17.64 -6.78
CA TYR A 91 -10.92 16.29 -7.19
C TYR A 91 -11.96 15.67 -8.12
N TYR A 92 -11.49 14.86 -9.06
CA TYR A 92 -12.34 14.07 -9.96
C TYR A 92 -12.82 12.78 -9.30
N ALA A 93 -11.93 12.11 -8.60
CA ALA A 93 -12.18 10.88 -7.85
C ALA A 93 -10.97 10.59 -6.97
N ALA A 94 -11.11 9.61 -6.09
CA ALA A 94 -9.97 9.03 -5.38
C ALA A 94 -9.99 7.51 -5.51
N LEU A 95 -8.81 6.91 -5.49
CA LEU A 95 -8.62 5.47 -5.38
C LEU A 95 -8.38 5.15 -3.90
N TRP A 96 -9.28 4.39 -3.30
CA TRP A 96 -9.22 3.95 -1.92
C TRP A 96 -8.58 2.57 -1.82
N ASP A 97 -7.69 2.41 -0.85
CA ASP A 97 -7.06 1.15 -0.46
C ASP A 97 -7.32 0.93 1.03
N ASP A 98 -8.09 -0.08 1.38
CA ASP A 98 -8.46 -0.40 2.76
C ASP A 98 -7.35 -1.12 3.54
N GLN A 99 -6.35 -1.61 2.83
CA GLN A 99 -5.18 -2.29 3.41
C GLN A 99 -3.96 -1.38 3.56
N ASP A 100 -4.07 -0.12 3.15
CA ASP A 100 -3.00 0.85 3.34
C ASP A 100 -2.95 1.36 4.79
N GLY A 101 -1.80 1.91 5.18
CA GLY A 101 -1.61 2.40 6.55
C GLY A 101 -0.23 3.00 6.75
N ASP A 102 0.06 3.26 8.00
CA ASP A 102 1.35 3.78 8.45
C ASP A 102 2.02 2.85 9.45
N LEU A 103 3.31 3.01 9.59
CA LEU A 103 4.11 2.29 10.57
C LEU A 103 5.23 3.19 11.13
N ASP A 104 5.76 2.83 12.29
CA ASP A 104 6.95 3.49 12.83
C ASP A 104 8.22 2.93 12.14
N PRO A 105 8.96 3.75 11.35
CA PRO A 105 10.15 3.29 10.67
C PRO A 105 11.24 2.80 11.62
N SER A 106 11.38 3.43 12.78
CA SER A 106 12.36 3.03 13.80
C SER A 106 11.94 1.72 14.46
N GLY A 107 10.67 1.61 14.87
CA GLY A 107 10.11 0.39 15.44
C GLY A 107 10.25 -0.79 14.48
N ALA A 108 9.92 -0.61 13.20
CA ALA A 108 10.11 -1.62 12.18
C ALA A 108 11.56 -2.06 12.05
N THR A 109 12.50 -1.12 11.97
CA THR A 109 13.95 -1.43 11.88
C THR A 109 14.43 -2.26 13.08
N TYR A 110 14.04 -1.88 14.29
CA TYR A 110 14.42 -2.62 15.50
C TYR A 110 13.75 -4.00 15.56
N ALA A 111 12.50 -4.13 15.14
CA ALA A 111 11.80 -5.41 15.12
C ALA A 111 12.46 -6.37 14.12
N PHE A 112 12.81 -5.92 12.91
CA PHE A 112 13.57 -6.72 11.94
C PHE A 112 14.92 -7.17 12.50
N ALA A 113 15.68 -6.24 13.07
CA ALA A 113 16.97 -6.55 13.66
C ALA A 113 16.85 -7.58 14.80
N LYS A 114 15.85 -7.44 15.66
CA LYS A 114 15.60 -8.36 16.76
C LYS A 114 15.13 -9.72 16.27
N SER A 115 14.23 -9.77 15.29
CA SER A 115 13.80 -11.01 14.65
C SER A 115 14.98 -11.75 14.00
N ALA A 116 15.85 -11.04 13.29
CA ALA A 116 17.06 -11.63 12.71
C ALA A 116 17.99 -12.24 13.79
N ARG A 117 18.14 -11.58 14.95
CA ARG A 117 18.92 -12.13 16.08
C ARG A 117 18.32 -13.41 16.64
N VAL A 118 17.00 -13.49 16.75
CA VAL A 118 16.31 -14.72 17.18
C VAL A 118 16.67 -15.89 16.26
N HIS A 119 16.86 -15.62 14.96
CA HIS A 119 17.28 -16.61 13.97
C HIS A 119 18.80 -16.77 13.84
N GLY A 120 19.58 -16.22 14.76
CA GLY A 120 21.03 -16.43 14.85
C GLY A 120 21.89 -15.41 14.09
N ALA A 121 21.29 -14.37 13.49
CA ALA A 121 22.08 -13.32 12.85
C ALA A 121 22.84 -12.49 13.89
N GLN A 122 24.07 -12.14 13.56
CA GLN A 122 24.90 -11.23 14.35
C GLN A 122 25.14 -9.95 13.54
N TYR A 123 24.97 -8.81 14.17
CA TYR A 123 25.35 -7.53 13.58
C TYR A 123 26.11 -6.70 14.60
N PHE A 124 27.10 -5.99 14.10
CA PHE A 124 28.03 -5.18 14.86
C PHE A 124 27.80 -3.71 14.52
N THR A 125 27.79 -2.83 15.47
CA THR A 125 27.68 -1.36 15.33
C THR A 125 29.03 -0.73 15.63
#